data_a9bac25ce95c3c44c4f3e30fd571be0b
#
_entry.id   a9bac25ce95c3c44c4f3e30fd571be0b
#
_cell.length_a   1.000
_cell.length_b   1.000
_cell.length_c   1.000
_cell.angle_alpha   90.00
_cell.angle_beta   90.00
_cell.angle_gamma   90.00
#
_symmetry.space_group_name_H-M   'P 1'
#
loop_
_entity.id
_entity.type
_entity.pdbx_description
1 polymer ?
#
loop_
_entity_poly.entity_id
_entity_poly.type
_entity_poly.pdbx_seq_one_letter_code
_entity_poly.pdbx_strand_id
1 'polypeptide(L)'
;MNKKDIVILCCVALCSLSGVSAQQPLRLSLDECRKMALAHSEELQKSDNALRQAELDREIAKTAFLPKFDASAVGAYILPDMDMMGMELRMRGTYMAGVNLTQPIYTGGKITTGHRLARIGEETATEQLRMTRMDVLVEADNAYWTYIAVGRKVRMLESYHAQMDTLHRQTEAALAAGMATENDLLRIETKRSDISYQLQKVRNGADLCRMSLCRIVGADFDTAIVATDTIFVASQPVGLSAETAARPELHLLEKQIAAGKEQIRMARADMLPTVGLSVGYSYFGNLELKGMTDAGGGTMVPYSQKYRDGMGLAMLSVKIPIFHWGESRKKVRKARYELCNAELDLQKNTRLLNIEVQQAIRNVQDGYELIRTAEKGLRQADENLRVMRNRHAASMASLTDLLDAQSQWQQAESNLIEAQTQYKIYETEYLRATGKL
;
A
#
# COMPACT_ATOMS: atom_id res chain seq x y z
N MET A 1 -25.65 -53.59 -26.02
CA MET A 1 -25.22 -52.35 -25.35
C MET A 1 -23.74 -52.53 -25.02
N ASN A 2 -22.88 -51.84 -25.74
CA ASN A 2 -21.42 -52.05 -25.64
C ASN A 2 -20.88 -51.40 -24.33
N LYS A 3 -19.88 -52.06 -23.69
CA LYS A 3 -19.22 -51.56 -22.48
C LYS A 3 -18.71 -50.08 -22.60
N LYS A 4 -18.50 -49.59 -23.81
CA LYS A 4 -18.12 -48.19 -24.10
C LYS A 4 -19.26 -47.20 -23.90
N ASP A 5 -20.50 -47.60 -24.15
CA ASP A 5 -21.67 -46.73 -24.01
C ASP A 5 -22.05 -46.51 -22.52
N ILE A 6 -21.78 -47.51 -21.68
CA ILE A 6 -21.99 -47.46 -20.22
C ILE A 6 -20.96 -46.53 -19.56
N VAL A 7 -19.71 -46.52 -20.03
CA VAL A 7 -18.65 -45.62 -19.50
C VAL A 7 -18.95 -44.16 -19.86
N ILE A 8 -19.44 -43.92 -21.10
CA ILE A 8 -19.80 -42.55 -21.52
C ILE A 8 -21.02 -42.05 -20.76
N LEU A 9 -22.02 -42.92 -20.50
CA LEU A 9 -23.19 -42.52 -19.70
C LEU A 9 -22.84 -42.27 -18.23
N CYS A 10 -21.90 -43.02 -17.64
CA CYS A 10 -21.40 -42.72 -16.29
C CYS A 10 -20.55 -41.44 -16.21
N CYS A 11 -19.75 -41.12 -17.24
CA CYS A 11 -18.98 -39.87 -17.27
C CYS A 11 -19.89 -38.64 -17.45
N VAL A 12 -20.99 -38.71 -18.21
CA VAL A 12 -21.98 -37.64 -18.35
C VAL A 12 -22.79 -37.46 -17.07
N ALA A 13 -23.10 -38.54 -16.34
CA ALA A 13 -23.79 -38.47 -15.06
C ALA A 13 -22.91 -37.92 -13.90
N LEU A 14 -21.57 -38.09 -13.97
CA LEU A 14 -20.65 -37.49 -12.99
C LEU A 14 -20.37 -36.01 -13.25
N CYS A 15 -20.53 -35.50 -14.48
CA CYS A 15 -20.37 -34.06 -14.78
C CYS A 15 -21.58 -33.19 -14.43
N SER A 16 -22.75 -33.80 -14.11
CA SER A 16 -23.97 -33.06 -13.74
C SER A 16 -24.16 -32.83 -12.24
N LEU A 17 -23.19 -33.23 -11.40
CA LEU A 17 -23.16 -32.98 -9.95
C LEU A 17 -22.21 -31.84 -9.59
N SER A 18 -21.93 -30.90 -10.49
CA SER A 18 -21.51 -29.55 -10.08
C SER A 18 -22.73 -28.87 -9.44
N GLY A 19 -22.99 -29.27 -8.19
CA GLY A 19 -23.98 -28.65 -7.32
C GLY A 19 -23.68 -27.15 -7.30
N VAL A 20 -24.64 -26.36 -7.68
CA VAL A 20 -24.72 -24.97 -7.29
C VAL A 20 -24.69 -24.99 -5.75
N SER A 21 -23.50 -24.92 -5.19
CA SER A 21 -23.31 -24.70 -3.77
C SER A 21 -23.92 -23.32 -3.53
N ALA A 22 -25.11 -23.28 -3.00
CA ALA A 22 -25.67 -22.02 -2.48
C ALA A 22 -24.63 -21.52 -1.48
N GLN A 23 -23.84 -20.52 -1.89
CA GLN A 23 -22.80 -19.93 -1.04
C GLN A 23 -23.51 -19.47 0.23
N GLN A 24 -23.16 -20.10 1.35
CA GLN A 24 -23.70 -19.65 2.62
C GLN A 24 -23.27 -18.19 2.82
N PRO A 25 -24.20 -17.32 3.26
CA PRO A 25 -23.87 -15.91 3.45
C PRO A 25 -22.69 -15.80 4.43
N LEU A 26 -21.69 -15.05 4.03
CA LEU A 26 -20.51 -14.79 4.83
C LEU A 26 -20.93 -13.92 6.03
N ARG A 27 -20.94 -14.49 7.22
CA ARG A 27 -21.12 -13.73 8.45
C ARG A 27 -19.80 -13.02 8.77
N LEU A 28 -19.87 -11.73 8.96
CA LEU A 28 -18.68 -10.90 9.12
C LEU A 28 -18.87 -9.96 10.32
N SER A 29 -17.97 -10.08 11.29
CA SER A 29 -17.76 -9.10 12.35
C SER A 29 -16.64 -8.13 11.95
N LEU A 30 -16.50 -7.00 12.64
CA LEU A 30 -15.42 -6.06 12.39
C LEU A 30 -14.04 -6.72 12.54
N ASP A 31 -13.86 -7.54 13.58
CA ASP A 31 -12.58 -8.22 13.83
C ASP A 31 -12.25 -9.26 12.75
N GLU A 32 -13.26 -9.98 12.25
CA GLU A 32 -13.09 -10.91 11.12
C GLU A 32 -12.78 -10.15 9.83
N CYS A 33 -13.47 -9.02 9.58
CA CYS A 33 -13.19 -8.14 8.45
C CYS A 33 -11.73 -7.67 8.45
N ARG A 34 -11.23 -7.18 9.59
CA ARG A 34 -9.83 -6.77 9.77
C ARG A 34 -8.85 -7.91 9.51
N LYS A 35 -9.11 -9.10 10.05
CA LYS A 35 -8.26 -10.28 9.84
C LYS A 35 -8.20 -10.69 8.38
N MET A 36 -9.35 -10.74 7.71
CA MET A 36 -9.43 -11.09 6.29
C MET A 36 -8.75 -10.02 5.42
N ALA A 37 -8.99 -8.74 5.70
CA ALA A 37 -8.34 -7.63 4.99
C ALA A 37 -6.81 -7.69 5.09
N LEU A 38 -6.27 -7.96 6.27
CA LEU A 38 -4.82 -8.13 6.45
C LEU A 38 -4.26 -9.36 5.73
N ALA A 39 -5.05 -10.44 5.61
CA ALA A 39 -4.63 -11.66 4.93
C ALA A 39 -4.62 -11.53 3.40
N HIS A 40 -5.53 -10.73 2.85
CA HIS A 40 -5.76 -10.63 1.40
C HIS A 40 -5.25 -9.32 0.77
N SER A 41 -4.80 -8.34 1.57
CA SER A 41 -4.34 -7.06 1.05
C SER A 41 -3.08 -7.19 0.19
N GLU A 42 -3.18 -6.84 -1.10
CA GLU A 42 -2.05 -6.78 -2.02
C GLU A 42 -1.06 -5.67 -1.62
N GLU A 43 -1.54 -4.55 -1.06
CA GLU A 43 -0.67 -3.46 -0.60
C GLU A 43 0.19 -3.90 0.60
N LEU A 44 -0.38 -4.70 1.51
CA LEU A 44 0.38 -5.26 2.63
C LEU A 44 1.42 -6.28 2.13
N GLN A 45 1.07 -7.13 1.16
CA GLN A 45 2.00 -8.08 0.53
C GLN A 45 3.14 -7.36 -0.21
N LYS A 46 2.86 -6.27 -0.93
CA LYS A 46 3.89 -5.44 -1.57
C LYS A 46 4.83 -4.82 -0.52
N SER A 47 4.29 -4.34 0.57
CA SER A 47 5.08 -3.74 1.66
C SER A 47 5.93 -4.80 2.38
N ASP A 48 5.44 -6.03 2.58
CA ASP A 48 6.22 -7.16 3.08
C ASP A 48 7.36 -7.55 2.12
N ASN A 49 7.07 -7.59 0.81
CA ASN A 49 8.10 -7.80 -0.19
C ASN A 49 9.17 -6.68 -0.20
N ALA A 50 8.76 -5.43 0.01
CA ALA A 50 9.71 -4.31 0.13
C ALA A 50 10.60 -4.44 1.37
N LEU A 51 10.06 -4.93 2.48
CA LEU A 51 10.87 -5.25 3.68
C LEU A 51 11.89 -6.36 3.38
N ARG A 52 11.47 -7.47 2.73
CA ARG A 52 12.38 -8.55 2.34
C ARG A 52 13.46 -8.07 1.36
N GLN A 53 13.11 -7.17 0.44
CA GLN A 53 14.10 -6.54 -0.45
C GLN A 53 15.13 -5.72 0.34
N ALA A 54 14.69 -4.93 1.34
CA ALA A 54 15.58 -4.15 2.18
C ALA A 54 16.49 -5.03 3.09
N GLU A 55 15.99 -6.18 3.55
CA GLU A 55 16.80 -7.20 4.25
C GLU A 55 17.91 -7.73 3.33
N LEU A 56 17.57 -8.09 2.08
CA LEU A 56 18.53 -8.53 1.09
C LEU A 56 19.55 -7.43 0.73
N ASP A 57 19.09 -6.17 0.61
CA ASP A 57 19.99 -5.02 0.37
C ASP A 57 21.01 -4.86 1.51
N ARG A 58 20.62 -5.10 2.76
CA ARG A 58 21.54 -5.12 3.91
C ARG A 58 22.55 -6.26 3.78
N GLU A 59 22.11 -7.47 3.39
CA GLU A 59 22.99 -8.60 3.16
C GLU A 59 23.95 -8.33 2.00
N ILE A 60 23.46 -7.77 0.88
CA ILE A 60 24.29 -7.34 -0.25
C ILE A 60 25.33 -6.30 0.20
N ALA A 61 24.91 -5.30 1.00
CA ALA A 61 25.85 -4.32 1.53
C ALA A 61 26.94 -4.96 2.41
N LYS A 62 26.62 -6.06 3.11
CA LYS A 62 27.59 -6.84 3.88
C LYS A 62 28.61 -7.56 2.98
N THR A 63 28.22 -8.01 1.79
CA THR A 63 29.16 -8.68 0.86
C THR A 63 30.27 -7.76 0.38
N ALA A 64 30.07 -6.43 0.45
CA ALA A 64 31.11 -5.46 0.10
C ALA A 64 32.36 -5.53 1.01
N PHE A 65 32.29 -6.17 2.18
CA PHE A 65 33.43 -6.45 3.05
C PHE A 65 34.23 -7.68 2.60
N LEU A 66 33.67 -8.52 1.74
CA LEU A 66 34.25 -9.80 1.34
C LEU A 66 35.05 -9.63 0.02
N PRO A 67 36.06 -10.51 -0.22
CA PRO A 67 36.73 -10.54 -1.50
C PRO A 67 35.78 -10.94 -2.64
N LYS A 68 35.96 -10.30 -3.79
CA LYS A 68 35.26 -10.64 -5.02
C LYS A 68 36.16 -11.48 -5.90
N PHE A 69 35.61 -12.54 -6.46
CA PHE A 69 36.26 -13.40 -7.44
C PHE A 69 35.60 -13.21 -8.78
N ASP A 70 36.40 -12.78 -9.76
CA ASP A 70 35.96 -12.58 -11.13
C ASP A 70 36.79 -13.43 -12.07
N ALA A 71 36.17 -14.06 -13.05
CA ALA A 71 36.83 -14.69 -14.16
C ALA A 71 36.57 -13.88 -15.43
N SER A 72 37.59 -13.65 -16.22
CA SER A 72 37.50 -12.90 -17.48
C SER A 72 38.26 -13.61 -18.60
N ALA A 73 37.71 -13.56 -19.81
CA ALA A 73 38.38 -14.01 -21.02
C ALA A 73 38.18 -12.93 -22.09
N VAL A 74 39.28 -12.57 -22.75
CA VAL A 74 39.32 -11.56 -23.81
C VAL A 74 40.03 -12.15 -25.00
N GLY A 75 39.45 -12.05 -26.18
CA GLY A 75 40.11 -12.34 -27.47
C GLY A 75 40.26 -11.03 -28.24
N ALA A 76 41.43 -10.79 -28.82
CA ALA A 76 41.72 -9.61 -29.62
C ALA A 76 42.34 -9.97 -30.97
N TYR A 77 41.89 -9.26 -32.01
CA TYR A 77 42.46 -9.33 -33.34
C TYR A 77 42.85 -7.92 -33.75
N ILE A 78 44.16 -7.63 -33.73
CA ILE A 78 44.70 -6.29 -33.93
C ILE A 78 45.36 -6.19 -35.30
N LEU A 79 45.01 -5.17 -36.08
CA LEU A 79 45.56 -4.81 -37.38
C LEU A 79 45.85 -3.30 -37.43
N PRO A 80 46.93 -2.87 -38.10
CA PRO A 80 48.05 -3.65 -38.64
C PRO A 80 48.92 -4.24 -37.52
N ASP A 81 49.83 -5.13 -37.90
CA ASP A 81 50.89 -5.61 -37.00
C ASP A 81 51.74 -4.42 -36.52
N MET A 82 52.16 -4.43 -35.24
CA MET A 82 52.90 -3.31 -34.62
C MET A 82 54.39 -3.50 -34.81
N ASP A 83 55.07 -2.49 -35.36
CA ASP A 83 56.52 -2.45 -35.39
C ASP A 83 57.07 -1.87 -34.08
N MET A 84 57.92 -2.63 -33.39
CA MET A 84 58.55 -2.23 -32.14
C MET A 84 60.07 -2.43 -32.25
N MET A 85 60.81 -1.36 -32.49
CA MET A 85 62.26 -1.37 -32.57
C MET A 85 62.82 -2.37 -33.61
N GLY A 86 62.20 -2.47 -34.79
CA GLY A 86 62.65 -3.39 -35.86
C GLY A 86 62.16 -4.84 -35.67
N MET A 87 61.28 -5.08 -34.70
CA MET A 87 60.58 -6.33 -34.47
C MET A 87 59.10 -6.15 -34.73
N GLU A 88 58.48 -7.06 -35.49
CA GLU A 88 57.07 -7.05 -35.80
C GLU A 88 56.30 -7.83 -34.70
N LEU A 89 55.50 -7.13 -33.91
CA LEU A 89 54.60 -7.73 -32.92
C LEU A 89 53.26 -8.02 -33.58
N ARG A 90 52.93 -9.29 -33.70
CA ARG A 90 51.70 -9.77 -34.30
C ARG A 90 50.73 -10.24 -33.22
N MET A 91 49.57 -9.58 -33.14
CA MET A 91 48.52 -9.86 -32.19
C MET A 91 47.20 -10.27 -32.89
N ARG A 92 47.29 -11.23 -33.83
CA ARG A 92 46.16 -11.73 -34.59
C ARG A 92 45.56 -12.94 -33.90
N GLY A 93 44.38 -12.78 -33.28
CA GLY A 93 43.70 -13.84 -32.49
C GLY A 93 44.40 -14.11 -31.16
N THR A 94 44.95 -13.08 -30.53
CA THR A 94 45.49 -13.14 -29.17
C THR A 94 44.36 -13.35 -28.20
N TYR A 95 44.56 -14.21 -27.21
CA TYR A 95 43.60 -14.44 -26.15
C TYR A 95 44.25 -14.30 -24.78
N MET A 96 43.45 -13.83 -23.82
CA MET A 96 43.83 -13.79 -22.42
C MET A 96 42.65 -14.26 -21.61
N ALA A 97 42.84 -15.25 -20.73
CA ALA A 97 41.86 -15.71 -19.77
C ALA A 97 42.48 -15.70 -18.38
N GLY A 98 41.70 -15.27 -17.39
CA GLY A 98 42.26 -15.18 -16.05
C GLY A 98 41.17 -15.15 -14.98
N VAL A 99 41.61 -15.35 -13.74
CA VAL A 99 40.85 -15.15 -12.53
C VAL A 99 41.46 -14.04 -11.70
N ASN A 100 40.65 -13.21 -11.12
CA ASN A 100 41.07 -12.09 -10.30
C ASN A 100 40.28 -12.07 -8.98
N LEU A 101 40.99 -11.91 -7.87
CA LEU A 101 40.43 -11.66 -6.54
C LEU A 101 40.66 -10.19 -6.21
N THR A 102 39.61 -9.47 -5.89
CA THR A 102 39.69 -8.06 -5.46
C THR A 102 39.17 -7.92 -4.05
N GLN A 103 39.99 -7.42 -3.12
CA GLN A 103 39.62 -7.17 -1.74
C GLN A 103 39.85 -5.69 -1.42
N PRO A 104 38.80 -4.92 -1.14
CA PRO A 104 38.94 -3.61 -0.53
C PRO A 104 39.38 -3.76 0.93
N ILE A 105 40.57 -3.20 1.25
CA ILE A 105 41.13 -3.23 2.62
C ILE A 105 40.64 -2.00 3.39
N TYR A 106 40.64 -0.85 2.75
CA TYR A 106 40.18 0.40 3.34
C TYR A 106 39.58 1.30 2.24
N THR A 107 38.39 1.81 2.49
CA THR A 107 37.64 2.63 1.52
C THR A 107 37.18 3.97 2.12
N GLY A 108 37.97 4.51 3.08
CA GLY A 108 37.58 5.74 3.77
C GLY A 108 36.30 5.61 4.61
N GLY A 109 35.92 4.38 4.93
CA GLY A 109 34.65 4.11 5.65
C GLY A 109 33.40 4.01 4.75
N LYS A 110 33.52 4.01 3.42
CA LYS A 110 32.37 3.90 2.48
C LYS A 110 31.59 2.62 2.68
N ILE A 111 32.28 1.46 2.78
CA ILE A 111 31.62 0.16 2.95
C ILE A 111 30.86 0.11 4.26
N THR A 112 31.50 0.56 5.36
CA THR A 112 30.86 0.60 6.66
C THR A 112 29.64 1.53 6.69
N THR A 113 29.74 2.69 6.05
CA THR A 113 28.64 3.66 5.95
C THR A 113 27.53 3.13 5.04
N GLY A 114 27.89 2.47 3.93
CA GLY A 114 26.93 1.81 3.03
C GLY A 114 26.12 0.73 3.75
N HIS A 115 26.79 -0.10 4.55
CA HIS A 115 26.10 -1.11 5.37
C HIS A 115 25.17 -0.48 6.43
N ARG A 116 25.57 0.66 7.06
CA ARG A 116 24.68 1.38 7.98
C ARG A 116 23.49 1.98 7.28
N LEU A 117 23.67 2.54 6.07
CA LEU A 117 22.56 3.04 5.25
C LEU A 117 21.59 1.95 4.86
N ALA A 118 22.09 0.78 4.45
CA ALA A 118 21.23 -0.37 4.15
C ALA A 118 20.45 -0.85 5.38
N ARG A 119 21.08 -0.86 6.56
CA ARG A 119 20.38 -1.17 7.82
C ARG A 119 19.27 -0.13 8.13
N ILE A 120 19.54 1.17 7.94
CA ILE A 120 18.51 2.20 8.13
C ILE A 120 17.39 2.01 7.10
N GLY A 121 17.71 1.58 5.87
CA GLY A 121 16.73 1.24 4.84
C GLY A 121 15.79 0.12 5.29
N GLU A 122 16.30 -0.95 5.89
CA GLU A 122 15.51 -2.05 6.46
C GLU A 122 14.61 -1.58 7.62
N GLU A 123 15.16 -0.78 8.54
CA GLU A 123 14.38 -0.18 9.62
C GLU A 123 13.27 0.76 9.09
N THR A 124 13.54 1.46 7.98
CA THR A 124 12.54 2.30 7.29
C THR A 124 11.44 1.45 6.66
N ALA A 125 11.80 0.35 5.97
CA ALA A 125 10.82 -0.57 5.38
C ALA A 125 9.94 -1.23 6.44
N THR A 126 10.47 -1.51 7.64
CA THR A 126 9.71 -2.04 8.78
C THR A 126 8.63 -1.05 9.23
N GLU A 127 8.96 0.24 9.39
CA GLU A 127 7.98 1.26 9.78
C GLU A 127 6.98 1.53 8.64
N GLN A 128 7.41 1.43 7.37
CA GLN A 128 6.52 1.53 6.22
C GLN A 128 5.50 0.39 6.18
N LEU A 129 5.93 -0.85 6.47
CA LEU A 129 5.03 -2.00 6.59
C LEU A 129 4.00 -1.79 7.70
N ARG A 130 4.43 -1.25 8.85
CA ARG A 130 3.54 -0.91 9.95
C ARG A 130 2.51 0.15 9.56
N MET A 131 2.94 1.19 8.85
CA MET A 131 2.04 2.24 8.33
C MET A 131 1.01 1.65 7.35
N THR A 132 1.46 0.85 6.38
CA THR A 132 0.58 0.17 5.42
C THR A 132 -0.44 -0.72 6.11
N ARG A 133 -0.03 -1.45 7.16
CA ARG A 133 -0.95 -2.27 7.97
C ARG A 133 -2.07 -1.43 8.60
N MET A 134 -1.72 -0.27 9.16
CA MET A 134 -2.71 0.65 9.74
C MET A 134 -3.66 1.19 8.68
N ASP A 135 -3.15 1.55 7.49
CA ASP A 135 -3.97 2.05 6.38
C ASP A 135 -4.96 0.99 5.88
N VAL A 136 -4.54 -0.27 5.78
CA VAL A 136 -5.43 -1.41 5.44
C VAL A 136 -6.54 -1.59 6.48
N LEU A 137 -6.22 -1.46 7.78
CA LEU A 137 -7.21 -1.56 8.85
C LEU A 137 -8.22 -0.39 8.79
N VAL A 138 -7.76 0.83 8.51
CA VAL A 138 -8.65 1.99 8.32
C VAL A 138 -9.57 1.79 7.13
N GLU A 139 -9.05 1.31 6.00
CA GLU A 139 -9.84 1.02 4.80
C GLU A 139 -10.91 -0.06 5.10
N ALA A 140 -10.54 -1.13 5.80
CA ALA A 140 -11.46 -2.20 6.18
C ALA A 140 -12.57 -1.70 7.11
N ASP A 141 -12.24 -0.92 8.14
CA ASP A 141 -13.21 -0.35 9.08
C ASP A 141 -14.19 0.59 8.37
N ASN A 142 -13.67 1.49 7.53
CA ASN A 142 -14.49 2.43 6.77
C ASN A 142 -15.46 1.71 5.83
N ALA A 143 -14.99 0.70 5.11
CA ALA A 143 -15.84 -0.09 4.22
C ALA A 143 -16.90 -0.88 4.98
N TYR A 144 -16.53 -1.48 6.12
CA TYR A 144 -17.42 -2.26 6.96
C TYR A 144 -18.56 -1.40 7.53
N TRP A 145 -18.22 -0.26 8.15
CA TRP A 145 -19.22 0.64 8.74
C TRP A 145 -20.11 1.31 7.69
N THR A 146 -19.52 1.64 6.52
CA THR A 146 -20.30 2.17 5.38
C THR A 146 -21.29 1.14 4.86
N TYR A 147 -20.88 -0.14 4.74
CA TYR A 147 -21.79 -1.23 4.33
C TYR A 147 -22.96 -1.37 5.30
N ILE A 148 -22.71 -1.37 6.61
CA ILE A 148 -23.77 -1.42 7.64
C ILE A 148 -24.71 -0.21 7.51
N ALA A 149 -24.17 0.99 7.35
CA ALA A 149 -24.94 2.23 7.23
C ALA A 149 -25.89 2.21 6.03
N VAL A 150 -25.38 1.81 4.86
CA VAL A 150 -26.18 1.74 3.64
C VAL A 150 -27.23 0.64 3.75
N GLY A 151 -26.91 -0.52 4.33
CA GLY A 151 -27.87 -1.57 4.62
C GLY A 151 -29.01 -1.13 5.56
N ARG A 152 -28.70 -0.28 6.54
CA ARG A 152 -29.75 0.33 7.41
C ARG A 152 -30.61 1.34 6.64
N LYS A 153 -29.99 2.17 5.76
CA LYS A 153 -30.75 3.10 4.89
C LYS A 153 -31.70 2.36 3.95
N VAL A 154 -31.28 1.22 3.40
CA VAL A 154 -32.17 0.36 2.58
C VAL A 154 -33.38 -0.07 3.38
N ARG A 155 -33.17 -0.66 4.58
CA ARG A 155 -34.26 -1.12 5.44
C ARG A 155 -35.20 0.01 5.86
N MET A 156 -34.67 1.18 6.17
CA MET A 156 -35.46 2.37 6.48
C MET A 156 -36.39 2.75 5.32
N LEU A 157 -35.82 2.82 4.09
CA LEU A 157 -36.57 3.19 2.88
C LEU A 157 -37.59 2.11 2.50
N GLU A 158 -37.31 0.82 2.69
CA GLU A 158 -38.25 -0.28 2.48
C GLU A 158 -39.42 -0.16 3.43
N SER A 159 -39.18 0.10 4.70
CA SER A 159 -40.24 0.35 5.69
C SER A 159 -41.10 1.55 5.31
N TYR A 160 -40.44 2.63 4.86
CA TYR A 160 -41.16 3.84 4.44
C TYR A 160 -41.98 3.61 3.18
N HIS A 161 -41.45 2.89 2.19
CA HIS A 161 -42.20 2.50 0.99
C HIS A 161 -43.45 1.68 1.34
N ALA A 162 -43.31 0.67 2.18
CA ALA A 162 -44.45 -0.14 2.64
C ALA A 162 -45.53 0.68 3.37
N GLN A 163 -45.12 1.72 4.12
CA GLN A 163 -46.04 2.66 4.74
C GLN A 163 -46.81 3.48 3.70
N MET A 164 -46.10 3.95 2.65
CA MET A 164 -46.73 4.70 1.54
C MET A 164 -47.66 3.85 0.73
N ASP A 165 -47.35 2.58 0.46
CA ASP A 165 -48.25 1.66 -0.20
C ASP A 165 -49.55 1.44 0.60
N THR A 166 -49.45 1.41 1.94
CA THR A 166 -50.63 1.30 2.80
C THR A 166 -51.47 2.57 2.78
N LEU A 167 -50.81 3.73 2.87
CA LEU A 167 -51.51 5.03 2.81
C LEU A 167 -52.16 5.25 1.45
N HIS A 168 -51.51 4.87 0.33
CA HIS A 168 -52.07 4.93 -1.02
C HIS A 168 -53.39 4.15 -1.10
N ARG A 169 -53.40 2.88 -0.67
CA ARG A 169 -54.60 2.05 -0.67
C ARG A 169 -55.73 2.63 0.18
N GLN A 170 -55.40 3.20 1.36
CA GLN A 170 -56.37 3.86 2.24
C GLN A 170 -56.98 5.11 1.59
N THR A 171 -56.18 5.93 0.93
CA THR A 171 -56.64 7.14 0.28
C THR A 171 -57.45 6.83 -1.00
N GLU A 172 -57.07 5.80 -1.74
CA GLU A 172 -57.81 5.32 -2.91
C GLU A 172 -59.24 4.85 -2.48
N ALA A 173 -59.35 4.09 -1.39
CA ALA A 173 -60.62 3.69 -0.84
C ALA A 173 -61.44 4.89 -0.31
N ALA A 174 -60.79 5.87 0.32
CA ALA A 174 -61.43 7.10 0.81
C ALA A 174 -61.91 7.97 -0.37
N LEU A 175 -61.18 8.05 -1.48
CA LEU A 175 -61.59 8.75 -2.70
C LEU A 175 -62.84 8.07 -3.29
N ALA A 176 -62.85 6.75 -3.41
CA ALA A 176 -64.00 6.01 -3.89
C ALA A 176 -65.27 6.20 -2.99
N ALA A 177 -65.07 6.46 -1.70
CA ALA A 177 -66.12 6.80 -0.77
C ALA A 177 -66.48 8.29 -0.72
N GLY A 178 -65.81 9.15 -1.53
CA GLY A 178 -66.01 10.60 -1.54
C GLY A 178 -65.45 11.34 -0.33
N MET A 179 -64.53 10.71 0.44
CA MET A 179 -63.93 11.25 1.66
C MET A 179 -62.52 11.82 1.45
N ALA A 180 -61.94 11.65 0.28
CA ALA A 180 -60.65 12.21 -0.09
C ALA A 180 -60.73 12.88 -1.47
N THR A 181 -59.77 13.71 -1.81
CA THR A 181 -59.67 14.38 -3.11
C THR A 181 -58.71 13.65 -4.05
N GLU A 182 -58.90 13.81 -5.35
CA GLU A 182 -57.96 13.31 -6.37
C GLU A 182 -56.55 13.91 -6.17
N ASN A 183 -56.48 15.17 -5.72
CA ASN A 183 -55.20 15.81 -5.39
C ASN A 183 -54.47 15.12 -4.23
N ASP A 184 -55.18 14.58 -3.25
CA ASP A 184 -54.59 13.82 -2.15
C ASP A 184 -53.96 12.50 -2.67
N LEU A 185 -54.64 11.81 -3.58
CA LEU A 185 -54.12 10.59 -4.20
C LEU A 185 -52.85 10.89 -5.02
N LEU A 186 -52.88 11.91 -5.86
CA LEU A 186 -51.73 12.34 -6.69
C LEU A 186 -50.52 12.73 -5.84
N ARG A 187 -50.71 13.36 -4.69
CA ARG A 187 -49.65 13.68 -3.74
C ARG A 187 -48.96 12.43 -3.18
N ILE A 188 -49.75 11.42 -2.81
CA ILE A 188 -49.24 10.14 -2.32
C ILE A 188 -48.48 9.41 -3.42
N GLU A 189 -49.03 9.35 -4.64
CA GLU A 189 -48.36 8.75 -5.81
C GLU A 189 -47.02 9.41 -6.13
N THR A 190 -46.96 10.75 -6.10
CA THR A 190 -45.73 11.49 -6.27
C THR A 190 -44.70 11.12 -5.18
N LYS A 191 -45.10 11.10 -3.93
CA LYS A 191 -44.21 10.75 -2.81
C LYS A 191 -43.73 9.30 -2.88
N ARG A 192 -44.65 8.37 -3.26
CA ARG A 192 -44.34 6.96 -3.48
C ARG A 192 -43.30 6.77 -4.60
N SER A 193 -43.47 7.50 -5.70
CA SER A 193 -42.49 7.49 -6.82
C SER A 193 -41.13 8.00 -6.40
N ASP A 194 -41.06 9.08 -5.62
CA ASP A 194 -39.82 9.63 -5.06
C ASP A 194 -39.10 8.61 -4.14
N ILE A 195 -39.85 7.96 -3.25
CA ILE A 195 -39.28 6.93 -2.37
C ILE A 195 -38.78 5.72 -3.16
N SER A 196 -39.53 5.29 -4.19
CA SER A 196 -39.12 4.19 -5.07
C SER A 196 -37.82 4.52 -5.79
N TYR A 197 -37.67 5.75 -6.28
CA TYR A 197 -36.43 6.23 -6.88
C TYR A 197 -35.27 6.25 -5.89
N GLN A 198 -35.47 6.78 -4.68
CA GLN A 198 -34.47 6.79 -3.63
C GLN A 198 -34.07 5.36 -3.21
N LEU A 199 -35.03 4.46 -3.05
CA LEU A 199 -34.78 3.06 -2.70
C LEU A 199 -33.94 2.36 -3.76
N GLN A 200 -34.25 2.53 -5.04
CA GLN A 200 -33.44 1.96 -6.12
C GLN A 200 -32.00 2.49 -6.11
N LYS A 201 -31.83 3.80 -5.93
CA LYS A 201 -30.51 4.43 -5.83
C LYS A 201 -29.70 3.88 -4.65
N VAL A 202 -30.32 3.74 -3.47
CA VAL A 202 -29.62 3.24 -2.27
C VAL A 202 -29.34 1.74 -2.37
N ARG A 203 -30.22 0.93 -3.00
CA ARG A 203 -29.95 -0.49 -3.29
C ARG A 203 -28.72 -0.66 -4.18
N ASN A 204 -28.66 0.10 -5.28
CA ASN A 204 -27.46 0.10 -6.13
C ASN A 204 -26.19 0.50 -5.35
N GLY A 205 -26.30 1.50 -4.46
CA GLY A 205 -25.21 1.88 -3.56
C GLY A 205 -24.83 0.77 -2.59
N ALA A 206 -25.78 0.02 -2.07
CA ALA A 206 -25.53 -1.12 -1.18
C ALA A 206 -24.78 -2.25 -1.89
N ASP A 207 -25.12 -2.54 -3.13
CA ASP A 207 -24.42 -3.53 -3.93
C ASP A 207 -22.97 -3.12 -4.21
N LEU A 208 -22.71 -1.84 -4.52
CA LEU A 208 -21.36 -1.32 -4.69
C LEU A 208 -20.54 -1.38 -3.39
N CYS A 209 -21.15 -1.04 -2.24
CA CYS A 209 -20.51 -1.17 -0.93
C CYS A 209 -20.19 -2.64 -0.61
N ARG A 210 -21.10 -3.57 -0.93
CA ARG A 210 -20.88 -5.01 -0.77
C ARG A 210 -19.72 -5.49 -1.62
N MET A 211 -19.66 -5.12 -2.90
CA MET A 211 -18.57 -5.46 -3.80
C MET A 211 -17.22 -4.88 -3.32
N SER A 212 -17.23 -3.64 -2.83
CA SER A 212 -16.04 -3.01 -2.24
C SER A 212 -15.55 -3.77 -1.01
N LEU A 213 -16.47 -4.17 -0.13
CA LEU A 213 -16.13 -4.97 1.05
C LEU A 213 -15.62 -6.36 0.66
N CYS A 214 -16.26 -7.04 -0.33
CA CYS A 214 -15.77 -8.30 -0.88
C CYS A 214 -14.33 -8.18 -1.39
N ARG A 215 -13.99 -7.10 -2.11
CA ARG A 215 -12.62 -6.82 -2.56
C ARG A 215 -11.64 -6.76 -1.39
N ILE A 216 -11.99 -6.03 -0.33
CA ILE A 216 -11.12 -5.82 0.83
C ILE A 216 -10.90 -7.13 1.61
N VAL A 217 -11.93 -7.94 1.77
CA VAL A 217 -11.84 -9.22 2.50
C VAL A 217 -11.38 -10.39 1.62
N GLY A 218 -11.19 -10.17 0.32
CA GLY A 218 -10.76 -11.21 -0.62
C GLY A 218 -11.85 -12.25 -0.92
N ALA A 219 -13.14 -11.88 -0.84
CA ALA A 219 -14.27 -12.73 -1.19
C ALA A 219 -14.75 -12.46 -2.63
N ASP A 220 -15.45 -13.44 -3.22
CA ASP A 220 -16.06 -13.25 -4.54
C ASP A 220 -17.11 -12.14 -4.50
N PHE A 221 -17.20 -11.35 -5.58
CA PHE A 221 -18.13 -10.21 -5.66
C PHE A 221 -19.60 -10.56 -5.51
N ASP A 222 -19.99 -11.82 -5.79
CA ASP A 222 -21.37 -12.30 -5.63
C ASP A 222 -21.67 -12.84 -4.24
N THR A 223 -20.68 -12.84 -3.33
CA THR A 223 -20.87 -13.32 -1.97
C THR A 223 -21.84 -12.44 -1.20
N ALA A 224 -22.88 -13.04 -0.63
CA ALA A 224 -23.78 -12.37 0.28
C ALA A 224 -23.08 -12.16 1.64
N ILE A 225 -23.00 -10.92 2.11
CA ILE A 225 -22.38 -10.58 3.40
C ILE A 225 -23.48 -10.26 4.40
N VAL A 226 -23.38 -10.84 5.59
CA VAL A 226 -24.24 -10.52 6.74
C VAL A 226 -23.36 -9.99 7.87
N ALA A 227 -23.41 -8.67 8.08
CA ALA A 227 -22.70 -8.05 9.19
C ALA A 227 -23.35 -8.45 10.54
N THR A 228 -22.52 -8.81 11.51
CA THR A 228 -22.98 -9.21 12.86
C THR A 228 -23.09 -8.04 13.81
N ASP A 229 -22.29 -6.98 13.63
CA ASP A 229 -22.22 -5.82 14.52
C ASP A 229 -23.27 -4.76 14.13
N THR A 230 -24.54 -5.12 14.25
CA THR A 230 -25.66 -4.24 13.86
C THR A 230 -26.08 -3.27 14.97
N ILE A 231 -25.63 -3.48 16.20
CA ILE A 231 -25.96 -2.65 17.36
C ILE A 231 -24.84 -1.65 17.59
N PHE A 232 -25.15 -0.37 17.40
CA PHE A 232 -24.25 0.72 17.74
C PHE A 232 -24.35 1.08 19.22
N VAL A 233 -23.31 0.75 19.96
CA VAL A 233 -23.16 1.23 21.33
C VAL A 233 -22.14 2.36 21.29
N ALA A 234 -22.60 3.61 21.43
CA ALA A 234 -21.71 4.74 21.64
C ALA A 234 -21.38 4.83 23.14
N SER A 235 -20.12 4.61 23.50
CA SER A 235 -19.63 4.88 24.85
C SER A 235 -19.11 6.32 24.94
N GLN A 236 -19.34 6.95 26.10
CA GLN A 236 -18.77 8.28 26.31
C GLN A 236 -17.25 8.22 26.20
N PRO A 237 -16.62 9.05 25.36
CA PRO A 237 -15.19 9.05 25.21
C PRO A 237 -14.52 9.63 26.46
N VAL A 238 -13.85 8.77 27.24
CA VAL A 238 -13.12 9.16 28.46
C VAL A 238 -11.63 8.85 28.28
N GLY A 239 -10.76 9.77 28.69
CA GLY A 239 -9.32 9.52 28.75
C GLY A 239 -8.63 9.49 27.39
N LEU A 240 -9.10 10.23 26.39
CA LEU A 240 -8.45 10.36 25.10
C LEU A 240 -7.05 10.98 25.26
N SER A 241 -6.00 10.25 24.87
CA SER A 241 -4.60 10.68 24.95
C SER A 241 -4.18 11.35 23.64
N ALA A 242 -3.41 12.42 23.75
CA ALA A 242 -2.82 13.14 22.59
C ALA A 242 -1.39 12.65 22.26
N GLU A 243 -1.02 11.45 22.64
CA GLU A 243 0.29 10.88 22.38
C GLU A 243 0.48 10.54 20.91
N THR A 244 1.60 11.01 20.33
CA THR A 244 1.99 10.75 18.93
C THR A 244 3.25 9.90 18.81
N ALA A 245 3.90 9.57 19.94
CA ALA A 245 5.22 8.91 19.96
C ALA A 245 5.23 7.53 19.28
N ALA A 246 4.09 6.85 19.21
CA ALA A 246 3.99 5.52 18.59
C ALA A 246 3.72 5.56 17.07
N ARG A 247 3.65 6.75 16.46
CA ARG A 247 3.32 6.89 15.03
C ARG A 247 4.48 6.50 14.11
N PRO A 248 4.24 5.59 13.13
CA PRO A 248 5.27 5.19 12.17
C PRO A 248 5.79 6.36 11.34
N GLU A 249 4.96 7.36 11.03
CA GLU A 249 5.36 8.53 10.26
C GLU A 249 6.48 9.35 10.93
N LEU A 250 6.45 9.48 12.27
CA LEU A 250 7.53 10.13 13.01
C LEU A 250 8.82 9.32 12.95
N HIS A 251 8.72 7.99 13.15
CA HIS A 251 9.87 7.10 13.05
C HIS A 251 10.49 7.12 11.65
N LEU A 252 9.68 7.18 10.58
CA LEU A 252 10.17 7.32 9.20
C LEU A 252 11.01 8.60 9.02
N LEU A 253 10.54 9.73 9.54
CA LEU A 253 11.28 11.01 9.49
C LEU A 253 12.58 10.96 10.31
N GLU A 254 12.56 10.31 11.48
CA GLU A 254 13.78 10.10 12.29
C GLU A 254 14.79 9.22 11.55
N LYS A 255 14.35 8.16 10.85
CA LYS A 255 15.22 7.33 10.01
C LYS A 255 15.79 8.11 8.82
N GLN A 256 15.01 9.02 8.23
CA GLN A 256 15.49 9.91 7.17
C GLN A 256 16.61 10.82 7.67
N ILE A 257 16.50 11.38 8.88
CA ILE A 257 17.58 12.16 9.54
C ILE A 257 18.80 11.27 9.81
N ALA A 258 18.61 10.05 10.29
CA ALA A 258 19.70 9.10 10.51
C ALA A 258 20.44 8.78 9.20
N ALA A 259 19.71 8.53 8.12
CA ALA A 259 20.26 8.33 6.78
C ALA A 259 21.02 9.56 6.29
N GLY A 260 20.50 10.77 6.49
CA GLY A 260 21.19 12.03 6.14
C GLY A 260 22.54 12.19 6.86
N LYS A 261 22.63 11.80 8.12
CA LYS A 261 23.88 11.78 8.88
C LYS A 261 24.90 10.81 8.29
N GLU A 262 24.48 9.63 7.88
CA GLU A 262 25.36 8.65 7.21
C GLU A 262 25.74 9.11 5.79
N GLN A 263 24.85 9.80 5.05
CA GLN A 263 25.18 10.40 3.74
C GLN A 263 26.28 11.45 3.85
N ILE A 264 26.30 12.26 4.93
CA ILE A 264 27.42 13.19 5.20
C ILE A 264 28.71 12.42 5.43
N ARG A 265 28.68 11.27 6.15
CA ARG A 265 29.84 10.39 6.33
C ARG A 265 30.32 9.80 5.01
N MET A 266 29.37 9.36 4.16
CA MET A 266 29.66 8.86 2.83
C MET A 266 30.38 9.92 1.96
N ALA A 267 29.86 11.15 1.96
CA ALA A 267 30.48 12.26 1.22
C ALA A 267 31.87 12.65 1.77
N ARG A 268 32.10 12.50 3.09
CA ARG A 268 33.44 12.70 3.68
C ARG A 268 34.43 11.61 3.30
N ALA A 269 33.93 10.37 3.13
CA ALA A 269 34.75 9.23 2.74
C ALA A 269 35.42 9.43 1.36
N ASP A 270 34.82 10.27 0.50
CA ASP A 270 35.45 10.66 -0.81
C ASP A 270 36.74 11.46 -0.67
N MET A 271 37.05 12.01 0.51
CA MET A 271 38.26 12.73 0.83
C MET A 271 39.34 11.86 1.46
N LEU A 272 39.03 10.63 1.78
CA LEU A 272 39.91 9.71 2.48
C LEU A 272 40.62 8.76 1.49
N PRO A 273 41.82 8.25 1.83
CA PRO A 273 42.50 7.26 1.00
C PRO A 273 41.65 6.01 0.81
N THR A 274 41.88 5.31 -0.30
CA THR A 274 41.37 3.96 -0.51
C THR A 274 42.51 2.99 -0.73
N VAL A 275 42.46 1.82 -0.11
CA VAL A 275 43.47 0.76 -0.21
C VAL A 275 42.77 -0.51 -0.67
N GLY A 276 43.24 -1.09 -1.77
CA GLY A 276 42.71 -2.34 -2.32
C GLY A 276 43.84 -3.33 -2.61
N LEU A 277 43.57 -4.59 -2.38
CA LEU A 277 44.41 -5.71 -2.78
C LEU A 277 43.76 -6.39 -3.99
N SER A 278 44.54 -6.60 -5.05
CA SER A 278 44.13 -7.40 -6.20
C SER A 278 45.16 -8.53 -6.40
N VAL A 279 44.66 -9.76 -6.48
CA VAL A 279 45.50 -10.93 -6.76
C VAL A 279 44.87 -11.67 -7.93
N GLY A 280 45.61 -11.83 -8.99
CA GLY A 280 45.12 -12.48 -10.20
C GLY A 280 46.11 -13.44 -10.80
N TYR A 281 45.58 -14.40 -11.55
CA TYR A 281 46.35 -15.23 -12.45
C TYR A 281 45.73 -15.15 -13.84
N SER A 282 46.53 -14.78 -14.83
CA SER A 282 46.08 -14.66 -16.20
C SER A 282 46.96 -15.50 -17.12
N TYR A 283 46.34 -16.25 -18.01
CA TYR A 283 46.98 -17.00 -19.07
C TYR A 283 46.71 -16.30 -20.39
N PHE A 284 47.77 -16.01 -21.12
CA PHE A 284 47.70 -15.37 -22.43
C PHE A 284 48.37 -16.22 -23.50
N GLY A 285 47.90 -16.12 -24.73
CA GLY A 285 48.47 -16.86 -25.82
C GLY A 285 48.24 -16.23 -27.18
N ASN A 286 48.90 -16.81 -28.16
CA ASN A 286 48.92 -16.37 -29.55
C ASN A 286 49.46 -14.96 -29.77
N LEU A 287 50.42 -14.58 -28.93
CA LEU A 287 51.25 -13.40 -29.15
C LEU A 287 52.51 -13.81 -29.95
N GLU A 288 52.73 -13.31 -31.16
CA GLU A 288 53.82 -13.68 -32.01
C GLU A 288 54.76 -12.50 -32.21
N LEU A 289 56.03 -12.68 -31.85
CA LEU A 289 57.12 -11.68 -32.09
C LEU A 289 57.97 -12.17 -33.25
N LYS A 290 58.03 -11.38 -34.30
CA LYS A 290 58.87 -11.62 -35.46
C LYS A 290 59.95 -10.58 -35.57
N GLY A 291 61.12 -10.96 -35.96
CA GLY A 291 62.23 -10.07 -36.11
C GLY A 291 63.43 -10.73 -36.85
N MET A 292 64.57 -10.01 -36.91
CA MET A 292 65.80 -10.51 -37.41
C MET A 292 66.77 -10.62 -36.24
N THR A 293 67.51 -11.73 -36.16
CA THR A 293 68.58 -11.92 -35.17
C THR A 293 69.88 -12.20 -35.86
N ASP A 294 70.99 -11.77 -35.30
CA ASP A 294 72.32 -12.11 -35.81
C ASP A 294 72.66 -13.58 -35.41
N ALA A 295 72.85 -14.43 -36.41
CA ALA A 295 73.23 -15.81 -36.22
C ALA A 295 74.72 -16.01 -35.97
N GLY A 296 75.45 -14.91 -35.88
CA GLY A 296 76.95 -14.90 -35.78
C GLY A 296 77.58 -14.50 -37.07
N GLY A 297 78.58 -13.60 -36.99
CA GLY A 297 79.32 -13.16 -38.14
C GLY A 297 78.63 -12.14 -39.07
N GLY A 298 77.61 -11.40 -38.57
CA GLY A 298 76.85 -10.39 -39.32
C GLY A 298 75.71 -10.93 -40.22
N THR A 299 75.40 -12.22 -40.12
CA THR A 299 74.27 -12.84 -40.87
C THR A 299 72.99 -12.73 -40.10
N MET A 300 72.04 -11.85 -40.55
CA MET A 300 70.73 -11.67 -39.98
C MET A 300 69.79 -12.76 -40.47
N VAL A 301 69.27 -13.54 -39.57
CA VAL A 301 68.25 -14.56 -39.83
C VAL A 301 66.88 -14.20 -39.23
N PRO A 302 65.77 -14.44 -39.97
CA PRO A 302 64.48 -14.17 -39.45
C PRO A 302 64.11 -15.15 -38.33
N TYR A 303 63.59 -14.68 -37.25
CA TYR A 303 63.02 -15.51 -36.18
C TYR A 303 61.57 -15.16 -35.93
N SER A 304 60.83 -16.16 -35.49
CA SER A 304 59.42 -15.98 -35.02
C SER A 304 59.24 -16.79 -33.76
N GLN A 305 58.83 -16.11 -32.71
CA GLN A 305 58.55 -16.74 -31.42
C GLN A 305 57.12 -16.48 -31.00
N LYS A 306 56.37 -17.53 -30.74
CA LYS A 306 55.02 -17.43 -30.17
C LYS A 306 55.09 -17.51 -28.67
N TYR A 307 54.48 -16.52 -28.01
CA TYR A 307 54.40 -16.50 -26.56
C TYR A 307 53.03 -16.94 -26.13
N ARG A 308 53.02 -17.89 -25.22
CA ARG A 308 51.89 -18.31 -24.43
C ARG A 308 52.39 -18.67 -23.04
N ASP A 309 51.88 -17.97 -22.04
CA ASP A 309 52.36 -18.22 -20.68
C ASP A 309 51.30 -17.75 -19.67
N GLY A 310 51.46 -18.20 -18.43
CA GLY A 310 50.67 -17.78 -17.30
C GLY A 310 51.42 -16.81 -16.42
N MET A 311 50.77 -15.74 -16.00
CA MET A 311 51.34 -14.74 -15.10
C MET A 311 50.45 -14.55 -13.87
N GLY A 312 51.04 -14.75 -12.69
CA GLY A 312 50.42 -14.36 -11.41
C GLY A 312 50.83 -12.96 -11.02
N LEU A 313 49.88 -12.14 -10.62
CA LEU A 313 50.13 -10.77 -10.16
C LEU A 313 49.40 -10.52 -8.82
N ALA A 314 50.15 -10.04 -7.83
CA ALA A 314 49.56 -9.50 -6.60
C ALA A 314 49.87 -8.02 -6.51
N MET A 315 48.87 -7.17 -6.40
CA MET A 315 49.01 -5.72 -6.44
C MET A 315 48.27 -5.10 -5.26
N LEU A 316 48.98 -4.30 -4.45
CA LEU A 316 48.38 -3.43 -3.44
C LEU A 316 48.26 -2.03 -4.01
N SER A 317 47.06 -1.55 -4.19
CA SER A 317 46.77 -0.22 -4.71
C SER A 317 46.39 0.74 -3.59
N VAL A 318 47.01 1.91 -3.53
CA VAL A 318 46.64 3.01 -2.61
C VAL A 318 46.31 4.22 -3.47
N LYS A 319 45.05 4.68 -3.36
CA LYS A 319 44.59 5.88 -4.07
C LYS A 319 44.27 6.98 -3.04
N ILE A 320 45.00 8.09 -3.11
CA ILE A 320 44.84 9.26 -2.25
C ILE A 320 44.32 10.42 -3.09
N PRO A 321 43.10 10.91 -2.83
CA PRO A 321 42.57 12.07 -3.52
C PRO A 321 43.26 13.35 -2.98
N ILE A 322 44.10 14.00 -3.80
CA ILE A 322 44.85 15.16 -3.37
C ILE A 322 44.08 16.45 -3.66
N PHE A 323 43.60 16.63 -4.88
CA PHE A 323 42.94 17.86 -5.26
C PHE A 323 41.88 17.64 -6.34
N HIS A 324 40.62 18.04 -6.06
CA HIS A 324 39.47 17.94 -6.96
C HIS A 324 38.66 19.24 -6.99
N TRP A 325 39.31 20.38 -7.05
CA TRP A 325 38.65 21.71 -7.18
C TRP A 325 37.55 21.97 -6.16
N GLY A 326 37.67 21.40 -4.95
CA GLY A 326 36.70 21.54 -3.87
C GLY A 326 35.40 20.74 -4.04
N GLU A 327 35.35 19.80 -4.99
CA GLU A 327 34.16 18.97 -5.26
C GLU A 327 33.65 18.25 -4.00
N SER A 328 34.53 17.51 -3.32
CA SER A 328 34.15 16.75 -2.11
C SER A 328 33.66 17.65 -0.97
N ARG A 329 34.25 18.83 -0.79
CA ARG A 329 33.77 19.82 0.18
C ARG A 329 32.36 20.32 -0.15
N LYS A 330 32.07 20.53 -1.45
CA LYS A 330 30.78 20.96 -1.94
C LYS A 330 29.75 19.83 -1.76
N LYS A 331 30.14 18.57 -2.01
CA LYS A 331 29.27 17.39 -1.71
C LYS A 331 28.90 17.30 -0.23
N VAL A 332 29.87 17.47 0.68
CA VAL A 332 29.61 17.49 2.13
C VAL A 332 28.68 18.64 2.50
N ARG A 333 28.86 19.83 1.93
CA ARG A 333 27.98 20.97 2.18
C ARG A 333 26.57 20.72 1.66
N LYS A 334 26.44 20.14 0.48
CA LYS A 334 25.14 19.72 -0.08
C LYS A 334 24.43 18.77 0.86
N ALA A 335 25.09 17.68 1.28
CA ALA A 335 24.52 16.70 2.20
C ALA A 335 24.12 17.30 3.57
N ARG A 336 24.83 18.34 4.04
CA ARG A 336 24.42 19.08 5.25
C ARG A 336 23.11 19.85 5.07
N TYR A 337 22.92 20.50 3.90
CA TYR A 337 21.64 21.17 3.61
C TYR A 337 20.50 20.17 3.46
N GLU A 338 20.75 19.00 2.87
CA GLU A 338 19.77 17.92 2.79
C GLU A 338 19.38 17.41 4.19
N LEU A 339 20.34 17.25 5.11
CA LEU A 339 20.05 16.92 6.52
C LEU A 339 19.24 18.03 7.21
N CYS A 340 19.60 19.29 7.02
CA CYS A 340 18.85 20.42 7.59
C CYS A 340 17.40 20.44 7.08
N ASN A 341 17.17 20.16 5.79
CA ASN A 341 15.83 20.04 5.24
C ASN A 341 15.06 18.89 5.89
N ALA A 342 15.66 17.72 6.10
CA ALA A 342 15.03 16.62 6.79
C ALA A 342 14.67 16.95 8.26
N GLU A 343 15.52 17.73 8.95
CA GLU A 343 15.22 18.20 10.31
C GLU A 343 14.05 19.19 10.33
N LEU A 344 13.96 20.07 9.33
CA LEU A 344 12.82 21.00 9.16
C LEU A 344 11.54 20.23 8.80
N ASP A 345 11.64 19.20 7.98
CA ASP A 345 10.52 18.33 7.64
C ASP A 345 9.99 17.58 8.88
N LEU A 346 10.88 17.07 9.76
CA LEU A 346 10.47 16.49 11.03
C LEU A 346 9.71 17.51 11.89
N GLN A 347 10.23 18.73 12.05
CA GLN A 347 9.56 19.76 12.83
C GLN A 347 8.20 20.14 12.27
N LYS A 348 8.10 20.30 10.94
CA LYS A 348 6.86 20.60 10.23
C LYS A 348 5.83 19.50 10.44
N ASN A 349 6.22 18.25 10.14
CA ASN A 349 5.31 17.12 10.22
C ASN A 349 4.90 16.80 11.65
N THR A 350 5.77 16.95 12.65
CA THR A 350 5.39 16.82 14.07
C THR A 350 4.27 17.80 14.44
N ARG A 351 4.33 19.05 13.96
CA ARG A 351 3.24 20.02 14.20
C ARG A 351 1.94 19.61 13.51
N LEU A 352 2.01 19.13 12.26
CA LEU A 352 0.84 18.66 11.52
C LEU A 352 0.20 17.44 12.18
N LEU A 353 1.02 16.47 12.60
CA LEU A 353 0.55 15.27 13.30
C LEU A 353 -0.11 15.61 14.64
N ASN A 354 0.42 16.57 15.37
CA ASN A 354 -0.22 17.06 16.61
C ASN A 354 -1.59 17.69 16.33
N ILE A 355 -1.73 18.46 15.23
CA ILE A 355 -3.03 19.02 14.82
C ILE A 355 -3.99 17.89 14.45
N GLU A 356 -3.55 16.88 13.70
CA GLU A 356 -4.34 15.72 13.31
C GLU A 356 -4.89 14.96 14.53
N VAL A 357 -4.06 14.71 15.55
CA VAL A 357 -4.50 14.05 16.78
C VAL A 357 -5.52 14.91 17.54
N GLN A 358 -5.28 16.22 17.65
CA GLN A 358 -6.24 17.14 18.28
C GLN A 358 -7.57 17.16 17.52
N GLN A 359 -7.53 17.14 16.20
CA GLN A 359 -8.73 17.03 15.37
C GLN A 359 -9.44 15.71 15.56
N ALA A 360 -8.71 14.58 15.57
CA ALA A 360 -9.29 13.27 15.81
C ALA A 360 -9.97 13.17 17.18
N ILE A 361 -9.36 13.73 18.24
CA ILE A 361 -9.97 13.80 19.57
C ILE A 361 -11.28 14.59 19.54
N ARG A 362 -11.29 15.77 18.90
CA ARG A 362 -12.51 16.58 18.75
C ARG A 362 -13.57 15.87 17.96
N ASN A 363 -13.19 15.24 16.84
CA ASN A 363 -14.13 14.50 16.01
C ASN A 363 -14.84 13.38 16.79
N VAL A 364 -14.12 12.65 17.66
CA VAL A 364 -14.73 11.63 18.52
C VAL A 364 -15.67 12.24 19.54
N GLN A 365 -15.29 13.37 20.19
CA GLN A 365 -16.13 14.06 21.15
C GLN A 365 -17.40 14.63 20.50
N ASP A 366 -17.24 15.35 19.39
CA ASP A 366 -18.34 15.95 18.65
C ASP A 366 -19.25 14.88 18.05
N GLY A 367 -18.68 13.77 17.53
CA GLY A 367 -19.43 12.62 17.02
C GLY A 367 -20.34 12.00 18.08
N TYR A 368 -19.87 11.88 19.32
CA TYR A 368 -20.69 11.42 20.44
C TYR A 368 -21.88 12.34 20.73
N GLU A 369 -21.64 13.66 20.78
CA GLU A 369 -22.72 14.64 21.00
C GLU A 369 -23.71 14.69 19.82
N LEU A 370 -23.23 14.48 18.58
CA LEU A 370 -24.09 14.37 17.39
C LEU A 370 -25.00 13.14 17.48
N ILE A 371 -24.51 11.99 17.95
CA ILE A 371 -25.38 10.82 18.17
C ILE A 371 -26.48 11.14 19.18
N ARG A 372 -26.13 11.71 20.33
CA ARG A 372 -27.11 12.09 21.36
C ARG A 372 -28.18 13.05 20.83
N THR A 373 -27.75 14.01 20.01
CA THR A 373 -28.65 14.97 19.38
C THR A 373 -29.57 14.29 18.36
N ALA A 374 -29.01 13.43 17.51
CA ALA A 374 -29.77 12.67 16.51
C ALA A 374 -30.76 11.69 17.15
N GLU A 375 -30.37 11.01 18.24
CA GLU A 375 -31.28 10.14 19.01
C GLU A 375 -32.46 10.91 19.62
N LYS A 376 -32.19 12.11 20.17
CA LYS A 376 -33.26 12.98 20.67
C LYS A 376 -34.15 13.44 19.53
N GLY A 377 -33.58 13.84 18.40
CA GLY A 377 -34.33 14.24 17.20
C GLY A 377 -35.24 13.11 16.68
N LEU A 378 -34.69 11.90 16.60
CA LEU A 378 -35.46 10.74 16.16
C LEU A 378 -36.64 10.44 17.11
N ARG A 379 -36.41 10.42 18.44
CA ARG A 379 -37.52 10.22 19.41
C ARG A 379 -38.59 11.28 19.25
N GLN A 380 -38.25 12.55 19.01
CA GLN A 380 -39.22 13.63 18.79
C GLN A 380 -40.00 13.44 17.48
N ALA A 381 -39.29 13.09 16.39
CA ALA A 381 -39.91 12.83 15.09
C ALA A 381 -40.82 11.61 15.10
N ASP A 382 -40.42 10.56 15.81
CA ASP A 382 -41.22 9.33 15.98
C ASP A 382 -42.53 9.60 16.71
N GLU A 383 -42.48 10.33 17.82
CA GLU A 383 -43.70 10.73 18.57
C GLU A 383 -44.57 11.67 17.73
N ASN A 384 -44.00 12.66 17.04
CA ASN A 384 -44.77 13.52 16.14
C ASN A 384 -45.48 12.71 15.04
N LEU A 385 -44.78 11.79 14.42
CA LEU A 385 -45.37 10.92 13.40
C LEU A 385 -46.51 10.05 13.98
N ARG A 386 -46.29 9.50 15.18
CA ARG A 386 -47.34 8.73 15.88
C ARG A 386 -48.58 9.57 16.12
N VAL A 387 -48.44 10.79 16.61
CA VAL A 387 -49.54 11.74 16.85
C VAL A 387 -50.25 12.11 15.56
N MET A 388 -49.51 12.43 14.50
CA MET A 388 -50.06 12.84 13.19
C MET A 388 -50.81 11.70 12.52
N ARG A 389 -50.33 10.45 12.62
CA ARG A 389 -51.04 9.28 12.14
C ARG A 389 -52.44 9.12 12.85
N ASN A 390 -52.43 9.24 14.16
CA ASN A 390 -53.68 9.14 14.93
C ASN A 390 -54.69 10.26 14.62
N ARG A 391 -54.20 11.50 14.48
CA ARG A 391 -55.00 12.66 14.09
C ARG A 391 -55.57 12.52 12.69
N HIS A 392 -54.73 12.08 11.73
CA HIS A 392 -55.19 11.87 10.36
C HIS A 392 -56.25 10.77 10.28
N ALA A 393 -56.07 9.64 10.99
CA ALA A 393 -57.05 8.59 11.08
C ALA A 393 -58.37 9.07 11.70
N ALA A 394 -58.32 10.07 12.59
CA ALA A 394 -59.51 10.71 13.17
C ALA A 394 -60.04 11.90 12.33
N SER A 395 -59.52 12.11 11.11
CA SER A 395 -59.85 13.27 10.25
C SER A 395 -59.56 14.63 10.90
N MET A 396 -58.62 14.70 11.85
CA MET A 396 -58.24 15.91 12.60
C MET A 396 -56.91 16.52 12.14
N ALA A 397 -56.25 15.91 11.15
CA ALA A 397 -55.02 16.44 10.51
C ALA A 397 -55.10 16.20 8.99
N SER A 398 -54.49 17.11 8.22
CA SER A 398 -54.45 16.99 6.76
C SER A 398 -53.48 15.88 6.33
N LEU A 399 -53.61 15.40 5.10
CA LEU A 399 -52.64 14.49 4.49
C LEU A 399 -51.27 15.15 4.42
N THR A 400 -51.19 16.45 4.12
CA THR A 400 -49.91 17.21 4.07
C THR A 400 -49.17 17.14 5.40
N ASP A 401 -49.87 17.37 6.54
CA ASP A 401 -49.27 17.30 7.87
C ASP A 401 -48.70 15.90 8.17
N LEU A 402 -49.40 14.85 7.72
CA LEU A 402 -48.93 13.48 7.87
C LEU A 402 -47.67 13.21 7.00
N LEU A 403 -47.69 13.62 5.73
CA LEU A 403 -46.55 13.46 4.84
C LEU A 403 -45.32 14.24 5.31
N ASP A 404 -45.51 15.46 5.88
CA ASP A 404 -44.46 16.26 6.49
C ASP A 404 -43.83 15.57 7.71
N ALA A 405 -44.68 15.05 8.62
CA ALA A 405 -44.24 14.30 9.79
C ALA A 405 -43.45 13.02 9.38
N GLN A 406 -43.87 12.34 8.32
CA GLN A 406 -43.14 11.17 7.78
C GLN A 406 -41.78 11.57 7.18
N SER A 407 -41.72 12.69 6.46
CA SER A 407 -40.46 13.19 5.89
C SER A 407 -39.48 13.61 6.98
N GLN A 408 -39.95 14.25 8.06
CA GLN A 408 -39.17 14.60 9.24
C GLN A 408 -38.60 13.37 9.95
N TRP A 409 -39.46 12.31 10.09
CA TRP A 409 -39.00 11.05 10.67
C TRP A 409 -37.91 10.38 9.82
N GLN A 410 -38.11 10.30 8.50
CA GLN A 410 -37.12 9.74 7.57
C GLN A 410 -35.78 10.49 7.67
N GLN A 411 -35.82 11.83 7.74
CA GLN A 411 -34.62 12.64 7.88
C GLN A 411 -33.94 12.39 9.23
N ALA A 412 -34.69 12.30 10.31
CA ALA A 412 -34.16 12.06 11.65
C ALA A 412 -33.50 10.68 11.77
N GLU A 413 -34.10 9.63 11.20
CA GLU A 413 -33.54 8.28 11.15
C GLU A 413 -32.25 8.26 10.29
N SER A 414 -32.26 8.93 9.13
CA SER A 414 -31.07 9.06 8.27
C SER A 414 -29.93 9.77 9.02
N ASN A 415 -30.22 10.86 9.73
CA ASN A 415 -29.24 11.59 10.53
C ASN A 415 -28.63 10.71 11.65
N LEU A 416 -29.44 9.88 12.30
CA LEU A 416 -28.94 8.96 13.33
C LEU A 416 -28.02 7.88 12.74
N ILE A 417 -28.41 7.27 11.60
CA ILE A 417 -27.57 6.30 10.89
C ILE A 417 -26.23 6.92 10.54
N GLU A 418 -26.23 8.14 10.01
CA GLU A 418 -25.03 8.87 9.62
C GLU A 418 -24.15 9.21 10.83
N ALA A 419 -24.73 9.79 11.90
CA ALA A 419 -23.99 10.14 13.11
C ALA A 419 -23.30 8.92 13.76
N GLN A 420 -24.01 7.80 13.85
CA GLN A 420 -23.48 6.55 14.40
C GLN A 420 -22.33 6.00 13.54
N THR A 421 -22.49 6.01 12.23
CA THR A 421 -21.46 5.53 11.31
C THR A 421 -20.21 6.41 11.38
N GLN A 422 -20.41 7.73 11.33
CA GLN A 422 -19.31 8.69 11.37
C GLN A 422 -18.54 8.61 12.70
N TYR A 423 -19.24 8.38 13.81
CA TYR A 423 -18.59 8.17 15.11
C TYR A 423 -17.64 6.96 15.09
N LYS A 424 -18.05 5.84 14.50
CA LYS A 424 -17.20 4.64 14.37
C LYS A 424 -15.99 4.87 13.48
N ILE A 425 -16.15 5.65 12.41
CA ILE A 425 -15.03 6.09 11.56
C ILE A 425 -14.07 6.96 12.38
N TYR A 426 -14.58 7.90 13.15
CA TYR A 426 -13.76 8.78 14.02
C TYR A 426 -13.01 7.99 15.11
N GLU A 427 -13.59 6.93 15.68
CA GLU A 427 -12.89 6.03 16.61
C GLU A 427 -11.68 5.38 15.93
N THR A 428 -11.84 4.89 14.70
CA THR A 428 -10.74 4.29 13.93
C THR A 428 -9.67 5.33 13.55
N GLU A 429 -10.09 6.51 13.10
CA GLU A 429 -9.18 7.62 12.79
C GLU A 429 -8.38 8.07 14.02
N TYR A 430 -9.00 8.11 15.20
CA TYR A 430 -8.31 8.41 16.44
C TYR A 430 -7.26 7.35 16.79
N LEU A 431 -7.57 6.07 16.65
CA LEU A 431 -6.62 4.98 16.87
C LEU A 431 -5.44 5.07 15.90
N ARG A 432 -5.70 5.39 14.62
CA ARG A 432 -4.67 5.65 13.62
C ARG A 432 -3.82 6.86 13.99
N ALA A 433 -4.45 7.98 14.33
CA ALA A 433 -3.78 9.22 14.67
C ALA A 433 -2.88 9.11 15.91
N THR A 434 -3.18 8.20 16.83
CA THR A 434 -2.36 7.89 18.02
C THR A 434 -1.39 6.71 17.83
N GLY A 435 -1.40 6.05 16.67
CA GLY A 435 -0.54 4.89 16.39
C GLY A 435 -0.91 3.62 17.16
N LYS A 436 -2.18 3.50 17.59
CA LYS A 436 -2.70 2.38 18.42
C LYS A 436 -3.56 1.38 17.62
N LEU A 437 -3.64 1.55 16.30
CA LEU A 437 -4.40 0.67 15.41
C LEU A 437 -3.64 -0.61 15.06
#